data_36047cc917fff92effe289e1f18a2843
#
_entry.id   36047cc917fff92effe289e1f18a2843
#
_cell.length_a   1.000
_cell.length_b   1.000
_cell.length_c   1.000
_cell.angle_alpha   90.00
_cell.angle_beta   90.00
_cell.angle_gamma   90.00
#
_symmetry.space_group_name_H-M   'P 1'
#
loop_
_entity.id
_entity.type
_entity.pdbx_description
1 polymer ?
#
loop_
_entity_poly.entity_id
_entity_poly.type
_entity_poly.pdbx_seq_one_letter_code
_entity_poly.pdbx_strand_id
1 'polypeptide(L)'
;MIKKKLIGFLFGVFSLSLISSASATELKLATFEPPKAFIASKILGAWAEKVNKCANGKLNVKMYAGGVLGSPPKQYDIVTKGVADISWTVLGYIGGQFPLSSVIELPFLTRTSAAGSTALNTLYDEGYLDKEMSGIHLILSLIHI
;
A
#
# COMPACT_ATOMS: atom_id res chain seq x y z
N MET A 1 55.10 53.64 28.51
CA MET A 1 54.82 53.21 27.11
C MET A 1 54.19 51.83 27.14
N ILE A 2 52.89 51.73 27.04
CA ILE A 2 52.14 50.47 27.14
C ILE A 2 51.71 50.06 25.74
N LYS A 3 52.27 48.95 25.24
CA LYS A 3 51.88 48.35 23.96
C LYS A 3 50.61 47.53 24.14
N LYS A 4 49.50 48.02 23.63
CA LYS A 4 48.24 47.29 23.57
C LYS A 4 48.33 46.17 22.51
N LYS A 5 48.31 44.88 22.91
CA LYS A 5 48.12 43.72 22.02
C LYS A 5 46.65 43.61 21.68
N LEU A 6 46.33 43.78 20.39
CA LEU A 6 45.01 43.56 19.85
C LEU A 6 44.83 42.06 19.60
N ILE A 7 44.03 41.40 20.44
CA ILE A 7 43.69 39.98 20.23
C ILE A 7 42.47 39.95 19.33
N GLY A 8 42.68 39.56 18.08
CA GLY A 8 41.62 39.29 17.12
C GLY A 8 40.84 38.03 17.49
N PHE A 9 39.57 38.21 17.90
CA PHE A 9 38.66 37.12 18.20
C PHE A 9 38.04 36.64 16.90
N LEU A 10 38.61 35.52 16.35
CA LEU A 10 38.11 34.88 15.16
C LEU A 10 36.84 34.08 15.53
N PHE A 11 35.67 34.65 15.33
CA PHE A 11 34.41 33.95 15.47
C PHE A 11 34.22 33.02 14.24
N GLY A 12 34.62 31.75 14.40
CA GLY A 12 34.29 30.70 13.45
C GLY A 12 32.82 30.40 13.49
N VAL A 13 32.08 30.87 12.49
CA VAL A 13 30.67 30.47 12.29
C VAL A 13 30.67 29.02 11.81
N PHE A 14 30.51 28.10 12.76
CA PHE A 14 30.29 26.69 12.49
C PHE A 14 28.83 26.53 12.02
N SER A 15 28.62 26.66 10.71
CA SER A 15 27.32 26.39 10.07
C SER A 15 27.01 24.90 10.23
N LEU A 16 26.22 24.56 11.28
CA LEU A 16 25.61 23.23 11.40
C LEU A 16 24.58 23.11 10.28
N SER A 17 24.97 22.51 9.16
CA SER A 17 24.05 22.08 8.13
C SER A 17 23.16 20.99 8.74
N LEU A 18 21.95 21.35 9.14
CA LEU A 18 20.90 20.42 9.49
C LEU A 18 20.57 19.63 8.23
N ILE A 19 21.22 18.49 8.04
CA ILE A 19 20.83 17.49 7.05
C ILE A 19 19.49 16.96 7.53
N SER A 20 18.41 17.57 7.04
CA SER A 20 17.07 17.03 7.19
C SER A 20 17.05 15.70 6.44
N SER A 21 17.29 14.60 7.15
CA SER A 21 17.04 13.28 6.60
C SER A 21 15.56 13.20 6.30
N ALA A 22 15.19 13.35 5.01
CA ALA A 22 13.85 13.07 4.57
C ALA A 22 13.58 11.59 4.86
N SER A 23 12.88 11.32 5.96
CA SER A 23 12.44 9.97 6.30
C SER A 23 11.46 9.52 5.22
N ALA A 24 11.74 8.37 4.59
CA ALA A 24 10.79 7.77 3.67
C ALA A 24 9.44 7.54 4.38
N THR A 25 8.34 7.90 3.73
CA THR A 25 7.00 7.54 4.22
C THR A 25 6.84 6.03 4.13
N GLU A 26 6.68 5.34 5.26
CA GLU A 26 6.41 3.90 5.28
C GLU A 26 4.92 3.66 5.07
N LEU A 27 4.56 2.88 4.03
CA LEU A 27 3.22 2.36 3.81
C LEU A 27 3.17 0.88 4.19
N LYS A 28 2.21 0.52 5.02
CA LYS A 28 1.98 -0.85 5.47
C LYS A 28 1.06 -1.57 4.50
N LEU A 29 1.56 -2.65 3.88
CA LEU A 29 0.78 -3.55 3.02
C LEU A 29 0.40 -4.80 3.82
N ALA A 30 -0.87 -4.94 4.17
CA ALA A 30 -1.40 -6.12 4.86
C ALA A 30 -1.80 -7.21 3.87
N THR A 31 -1.49 -8.47 4.21
CA THR A 31 -2.04 -9.64 3.50
C THR A 31 -2.18 -10.83 4.46
N PHE A 32 -3.25 -11.59 4.31
CA PHE A 32 -3.44 -12.83 5.04
C PHE A 32 -2.66 -14.00 4.43
N GLU A 33 -2.19 -13.85 3.19
CA GLU A 33 -1.41 -14.86 2.50
C GLU A 33 -0.10 -15.18 3.24
N PRO A 34 0.28 -16.46 3.36
CA PRO A 34 1.58 -16.83 3.89
C PRO A 34 2.73 -16.17 3.10
N PRO A 35 3.85 -15.81 3.74
CA PRO A 35 4.93 -15.06 3.08
C PRO A 35 5.50 -15.73 1.82
N LYS A 36 5.45 -17.08 1.76
CA LYS A 36 5.94 -17.87 0.62
C LYS A 36 4.85 -18.18 -0.41
N ALA A 37 3.60 -17.83 -0.17
CA ALA A 37 2.52 -18.02 -1.12
C ALA A 37 2.79 -17.20 -2.41
N PHE A 38 2.29 -17.69 -3.54
CA PHE A 38 2.51 -17.07 -4.86
C PHE A 38 2.06 -15.60 -4.87
N ILE A 39 0.85 -15.32 -4.37
CA ILE A 39 0.30 -13.96 -4.30
C ILE A 39 1.22 -13.05 -3.47
N ALA A 40 1.57 -13.45 -2.24
CA ALA A 40 2.41 -12.65 -1.38
C ALA A 40 3.81 -12.42 -1.96
N SER A 41 4.47 -13.49 -2.46
CA SER A 41 5.87 -13.41 -2.87
C SER A 41 6.07 -12.89 -4.30
N LYS A 42 5.23 -13.32 -5.25
CA LYS A 42 5.44 -13.03 -6.68
C LYS A 42 4.62 -11.86 -7.20
N ILE A 43 3.49 -11.56 -6.56
CA ILE A 43 2.64 -10.43 -6.97
C ILE A 43 2.86 -9.26 -6.04
N LEU A 44 2.45 -9.36 -4.78
CA LEU A 44 2.50 -8.24 -3.84
C LEU A 44 3.94 -7.81 -3.51
N GLY A 45 4.83 -8.77 -3.26
CA GLY A 45 6.24 -8.51 -2.99
C GLY A 45 6.95 -7.85 -4.17
N ALA A 46 6.77 -8.40 -5.39
CA ALA A 46 7.36 -7.82 -6.59
C ALA A 46 6.80 -6.42 -6.90
N TRP A 47 5.51 -6.18 -6.65
CA TRP A 47 4.90 -4.88 -6.78
C TRP A 47 5.50 -3.89 -5.76
N ALA A 48 5.58 -4.26 -4.49
CA ALA A 48 6.16 -3.42 -3.43
C ALA A 48 7.62 -3.05 -3.73
N GLU A 49 8.43 -4.01 -4.19
CA GLU A 49 9.81 -3.73 -4.62
C GLU A 49 9.89 -2.73 -5.78
N LYS A 50 9.00 -2.85 -6.77
CA LYS A 50 8.92 -1.90 -7.88
C LYS A 50 8.59 -0.49 -7.38
N VAL A 51 7.57 -0.36 -6.52
CA VAL A 51 7.17 0.93 -5.93
C VAL A 51 8.35 1.53 -5.16
N ASN A 52 9.00 0.75 -4.30
CA ASN A 52 10.13 1.22 -3.50
C ASN A 52 11.31 1.70 -4.38
N LYS A 53 11.59 1.00 -5.48
CA LYS A 53 12.63 1.42 -6.44
C LYS A 53 12.25 2.72 -7.15
N CYS A 54 11.00 2.85 -7.62
CA CYS A 54 10.53 4.04 -8.32
C CYS A 54 10.43 5.26 -7.40
N ALA A 55 10.17 5.04 -6.12
CA ALA A 55 10.00 6.11 -5.13
C ALA A 55 11.32 6.81 -4.73
N ASN A 56 12.49 6.27 -5.10
CA ASN A 56 13.81 6.86 -4.84
C ASN A 56 13.97 7.33 -3.38
N GLY A 57 13.58 6.48 -2.43
CA GLY A 57 13.69 6.76 -0.99
C GLY A 57 12.62 7.71 -0.42
N LYS A 58 11.66 8.19 -1.19
CA LYS A 58 10.54 9.01 -0.71
C LYS A 58 9.44 8.18 -0.06
N LEU A 59 9.29 6.93 -0.50
CA LEU A 59 8.25 6.01 -0.07
C LEU A 59 8.86 4.62 0.14
N ASN A 60 8.36 3.89 1.15
CA ASN A 60 8.72 2.50 1.41
C ASN A 60 7.46 1.68 1.71
N VAL A 61 7.09 0.78 0.82
CA VAL A 61 6.01 -0.19 1.05
C VAL A 61 6.59 -1.39 1.78
N LYS A 62 6.08 -1.63 3.00
CA LYS A 62 6.48 -2.76 3.85
C LYS A 62 5.34 -3.76 3.98
N MET A 63 5.57 -5.00 3.55
CA MET A 63 4.56 -6.04 3.58
C MET A 63 4.49 -6.76 4.93
N TYR A 64 3.28 -6.95 5.44
CA TYR A 64 2.92 -7.69 6.63
C TYR A 64 2.08 -8.91 6.21
N ALA A 65 2.76 -10.03 5.97
CA ALA A 65 2.15 -11.26 5.44
C ALA A 65 1.70 -12.22 6.55
N GLY A 66 0.88 -13.22 6.19
CA GLY A 66 0.43 -14.27 7.12
C GLY A 66 -0.67 -13.83 8.09
N GLY A 67 -1.41 -12.78 7.77
CA GLY A 67 -2.52 -12.32 8.60
C GLY A 67 -2.11 -11.65 9.92
N VAL A 68 -0.85 -11.22 10.06
CA VAL A 68 -0.34 -10.62 11.32
C VAL A 68 -1.06 -9.32 11.71
N LEU A 69 -1.64 -8.59 10.75
CA LEU A 69 -2.45 -7.40 11.01
C LEU A 69 -3.95 -7.72 11.07
N GLY A 70 -4.37 -8.91 10.64
CA GLY A 70 -5.74 -9.39 10.73
C GLY A 70 -6.06 -10.52 9.76
N SER A 71 -7.13 -11.25 10.08
CA SER A 71 -7.65 -12.39 9.31
C SER A 71 -8.27 -11.94 7.98
N PRO A 72 -8.54 -12.88 7.02
CA PRO A 72 -9.11 -12.54 5.72
C PRO A 72 -10.37 -11.66 5.77
N PRO A 73 -11.39 -11.92 6.61
CA PRO A 73 -12.58 -11.07 6.68
C PRO A 73 -12.32 -9.66 7.25
N LYS A 74 -11.17 -9.42 7.87
CA LYS A 74 -10.83 -8.14 8.50
C LYS A 74 -10.01 -7.20 7.60
N GLN A 75 -9.65 -7.64 6.41
CA GLN A 75 -8.72 -6.88 5.54
C GLN A 75 -9.30 -5.52 5.12
N TYR A 76 -10.59 -5.39 4.89
CA TYR A 76 -11.24 -4.11 4.63
C TYR A 76 -11.19 -3.18 5.86
N ASP A 77 -11.56 -3.71 7.03
CA ASP A 77 -11.51 -2.97 8.29
C ASP A 77 -10.10 -2.45 8.61
N ILE A 78 -9.07 -3.21 8.28
CA ILE A 78 -7.67 -2.84 8.53
C ILE A 78 -7.32 -1.55 7.79
N VAL A 79 -7.72 -1.42 6.54
CA VAL A 79 -7.46 -0.22 5.73
C VAL A 79 -8.34 0.94 6.16
N THR A 80 -9.65 0.73 6.28
CA THR A 80 -10.59 1.80 6.63
C THR A 80 -10.38 2.37 8.03
N LYS A 81 -9.80 1.58 8.95
CA LYS A 81 -9.41 2.01 10.30
C LYS A 81 -7.96 2.50 10.41
N GLY A 82 -7.22 2.53 9.30
CA GLY A 82 -5.84 3.02 9.27
C GLY A 82 -4.81 2.14 9.99
N VAL A 83 -5.10 0.85 10.21
CA VAL A 83 -4.13 -0.11 10.76
C VAL A 83 -3.05 -0.43 9.73
N ALA A 84 -3.44 -0.52 8.46
CA ALA A 84 -2.56 -0.56 7.30
C ALA A 84 -3.05 0.42 6.24
N ASP A 85 -2.14 0.83 5.35
CA ASP A 85 -2.44 1.75 4.25
C ASP A 85 -2.96 1.02 3.02
N ILE A 86 -2.52 -0.22 2.84
CA ILE A 86 -2.86 -1.08 1.71
C ILE A 86 -3.21 -2.46 2.24
N SER A 87 -4.17 -3.12 1.61
CA SER A 87 -4.55 -4.48 1.95
C SER A 87 -4.82 -5.31 0.70
N TRP A 88 -4.44 -6.57 0.75
CA TRP A 88 -4.86 -7.60 -0.18
C TRP A 88 -6.02 -8.41 0.41
N THR A 89 -7.11 -8.52 -0.34
CA THR A 89 -8.27 -9.32 0.08
C THR A 89 -8.97 -9.99 -1.09
N VAL A 90 -9.72 -11.05 -0.80
CA VAL A 90 -10.74 -11.62 -1.67
C VAL A 90 -12.08 -11.05 -1.21
N LEU A 91 -12.80 -10.37 -2.08
CA LEU A 91 -14.00 -9.62 -1.73
C LEU A 91 -15.10 -10.51 -1.14
N GLY A 92 -15.24 -11.74 -1.64
CA GLY A 92 -16.19 -12.74 -1.12
C GLY A 92 -15.92 -13.17 0.33
N TYR A 93 -14.73 -12.94 0.88
CA TYR A 93 -14.44 -13.22 2.29
C TYR A 93 -15.01 -12.17 3.24
N ILE A 94 -15.40 -11.01 2.72
CA ILE A 94 -15.95 -9.90 3.49
C ILE A 94 -17.47 -9.88 3.29
N GLY A 95 -18.16 -10.81 3.95
CA GLY A 95 -19.58 -11.07 3.74
C GLY A 95 -20.45 -9.82 3.74
N GLY A 96 -21.22 -9.65 2.66
CA GLY A 96 -22.25 -8.60 2.54
C GLY A 96 -21.75 -7.18 2.27
N GLN A 97 -20.42 -6.94 2.30
CA GLN A 97 -19.87 -5.61 2.07
C GLN A 97 -19.79 -5.25 0.58
N PHE A 98 -19.54 -6.26 -0.27
CA PHE A 98 -19.29 -6.09 -1.70
C PHE A 98 -20.24 -6.94 -2.57
N PRO A 99 -21.58 -6.74 -2.48
CA PRO A 99 -22.55 -7.59 -3.18
C PRO A 99 -22.45 -7.50 -4.71
N LEU A 100 -22.20 -6.29 -5.27
CA LEU A 100 -22.07 -6.13 -6.73
C LEU A 100 -20.73 -6.69 -7.22
N SER A 101 -19.65 -6.37 -6.52
CA SER A 101 -18.31 -6.88 -6.89
C SER A 101 -18.24 -8.41 -6.79
N SER A 102 -18.95 -9.03 -5.83
CA SER A 102 -18.96 -10.48 -5.66
C SER A 102 -19.72 -11.23 -6.75
N VAL A 103 -20.54 -10.55 -7.55
CA VAL A 103 -21.23 -11.18 -8.70
C VAL A 103 -20.24 -11.80 -9.68
N ILE A 104 -19.06 -11.20 -9.85
CA ILE A 104 -18.04 -11.72 -10.76
C ILE A 104 -17.48 -13.08 -10.33
N GLU A 105 -17.62 -13.45 -9.06
CA GLU A 105 -17.18 -14.72 -8.50
C GLU A 105 -18.20 -15.86 -8.72
N LEU A 106 -19.37 -15.56 -9.32
CA LEU A 106 -20.37 -16.58 -9.60
C LEU A 106 -19.88 -17.57 -10.65
N PRO A 107 -20.13 -18.86 -10.43
CA PRO A 107 -19.74 -19.91 -11.38
C PRO A 107 -20.28 -19.62 -12.78
N PHE A 108 -19.45 -19.89 -13.79
CA PHE A 108 -19.79 -19.79 -15.21
C PHE A 108 -20.10 -18.38 -15.74
N LEU A 109 -19.97 -17.33 -14.92
CA LEU A 109 -20.21 -15.95 -15.36
C LEU A 109 -19.12 -15.48 -16.33
N THR A 110 -17.88 -15.81 -16.05
CA THR A 110 -16.73 -15.47 -16.90
C THR A 110 -16.01 -16.74 -17.39
N ARG A 111 -15.45 -16.68 -18.60
CA ARG A 111 -14.71 -17.82 -19.18
C ARG A 111 -13.28 -17.91 -18.68
N THR A 112 -12.70 -16.80 -18.29
CA THR A 112 -11.32 -16.70 -17.82
C THR A 112 -11.20 -15.67 -16.71
N SER A 113 -10.21 -15.83 -15.83
CA SER A 113 -9.88 -14.84 -14.78
C SER A 113 -9.51 -13.47 -15.36
N ALA A 114 -8.85 -13.44 -16.51
CA ALA A 114 -8.53 -12.19 -17.20
C ALA A 114 -9.80 -11.44 -17.63
N ALA A 115 -10.77 -12.13 -18.22
CA ALA A 115 -12.05 -11.52 -18.61
C ALA A 115 -12.81 -10.98 -17.40
N GLY A 116 -12.87 -11.75 -16.31
CA GLY A 116 -13.48 -11.32 -15.06
C GLY A 116 -12.79 -10.10 -14.42
N SER A 117 -11.46 -10.10 -14.36
CA SER A 117 -10.69 -8.96 -13.84
C SER A 117 -10.90 -7.71 -14.68
N THR A 118 -10.92 -7.85 -16.02
CA THR A 118 -11.18 -6.71 -16.92
C THR A 118 -12.59 -6.16 -16.70
N ALA A 119 -13.61 -7.03 -16.63
CA ALA A 119 -14.99 -6.60 -16.40
C ALA A 119 -15.15 -5.86 -15.06
N LEU A 120 -14.55 -6.37 -13.99
CA LEU A 120 -14.61 -5.71 -12.68
C LEU A 120 -13.92 -4.34 -12.68
N ASN A 121 -12.75 -4.24 -13.33
CA ASN A 121 -12.05 -2.96 -13.47
C ASN A 121 -12.90 -1.97 -14.29
N THR A 122 -13.53 -2.40 -15.38
CA THR A 122 -14.41 -1.54 -16.18
C THR A 122 -15.59 -1.01 -15.34
N LEU A 123 -16.25 -1.89 -14.56
CA LEU A 123 -17.36 -1.48 -13.68
C LEU A 123 -16.89 -0.49 -12.61
N TYR A 124 -15.68 -0.66 -12.10
CA TYR A 124 -15.08 0.29 -11.16
C TYR A 124 -14.82 1.66 -11.82
N ASP A 125 -14.17 1.66 -13.00
CA ASP A 125 -13.81 2.87 -13.73
C ASP A 125 -15.07 3.65 -14.20
N GLU A 126 -16.17 2.96 -14.50
CA GLU A 126 -17.46 3.54 -14.87
C GLU A 126 -18.30 4.00 -13.66
N GLY A 127 -17.81 3.80 -12.42
CA GLY A 127 -18.45 4.26 -11.19
C GLY A 127 -19.57 3.37 -10.64
N TYR A 128 -19.83 2.21 -11.24
CA TYR A 128 -20.89 1.28 -10.74
C TYR A 128 -20.58 0.73 -9.35
N LEU A 129 -19.31 0.71 -8.95
CA LEU A 129 -18.86 0.17 -7.68
C LEU A 129 -18.56 1.26 -6.62
N ASP A 130 -18.77 2.53 -6.91
CA ASP A 130 -18.43 3.66 -6.02
C ASP A 130 -19.01 3.51 -4.62
N LYS A 131 -20.26 3.04 -4.52
CA LYS A 131 -20.93 2.84 -3.23
C LYS A 131 -20.26 1.75 -2.40
N GLU A 132 -19.86 0.65 -3.01
CA GLU A 132 -19.19 -0.46 -2.33
C GLU A 132 -17.76 -0.13 -1.96
N MET A 133 -17.07 0.61 -2.82
CA MET A 133 -15.68 1.02 -2.68
C MET A 133 -15.53 2.33 -1.93
N SER A 134 -16.61 2.88 -1.36
CA SER A 134 -16.55 4.12 -0.60
C SER A 134 -15.58 4.00 0.58
N GLY A 135 -14.64 4.95 0.68
CA GLY A 135 -13.60 4.97 1.73
C GLY A 135 -12.34 4.17 1.43
N ILE A 136 -12.25 3.52 0.27
CA ILE A 136 -11.05 2.86 -0.24
C ILE A 136 -10.80 3.24 -1.70
N HIS A 137 -9.57 3.00 -2.15
CA HIS A 137 -9.19 3.13 -3.56
C HIS A 137 -8.69 1.78 -4.07
N LEU A 138 -9.27 1.30 -5.17
CA LEU A 138 -8.85 0.07 -5.81
C LEU A 138 -7.56 0.30 -6.60
N ILE A 139 -6.47 -0.39 -6.24
CA ILE A 139 -5.19 -0.28 -6.93
C ILE A 139 -5.09 -1.33 -8.04
N LEU A 140 -5.51 -2.55 -7.75
CA LEU A 140 -5.44 -3.68 -8.65
C LEU A 140 -6.54 -4.68 -8.30
N SER A 141 -7.25 -5.16 -9.32
CA SER A 141 -8.20 -6.24 -9.18
C SER A 141 -7.69 -7.53 -9.84
N LEU A 142 -7.77 -8.62 -9.09
CA LEU A 142 -7.46 -9.97 -9.58
C LEU A 142 -8.63 -10.88 -9.22
N ILE A 143 -9.06 -11.71 -10.16
CA ILE A 143 -10.10 -12.71 -9.95
C ILE A 143 -9.48 -14.08 -10.05
N HIS A 144 -9.74 -14.90 -9.05
CA HIS A 144 -9.38 -16.31 -9.05
C HIS A 144 -10.54 -17.12 -9.60
N ILE A 145 -10.25 -17.90 -10.60
CA ILE A 145 -11.15 -18.93 -11.13
C ILE A 145 -10.46 -20.27 -10.94
#